data_82287001814cf52c77c80e264691dd66
#
_entry.id   82287001814cf52c77c80e264691dd66
#
_cell.length_a   1.000
_cell.length_b   1.000
_cell.length_c   1.000
_cell.angle_alpha   90.00
_cell.angle_beta   90.00
_cell.angle_gamma   90.00
#
_symmetry.space_group_name_H-M   'P 1'
#
loop_
_entity.id
_entity.type
_entity.pdbx_description
1 polymer ?
#
loop_
_entity_poly.entity_id
_entity_poly.type
_entity_poly.pdbx_seq_one_letter_code
_entity_poly.pdbx_strand_id
1 'polypeptide(L)'
;MIVLFVASSLVKADLELNQVPPLTQLAGDVGGRLDGTSWNSSELQGVVHILMYVDPDKIRVNEHVEEALAKEQYPSEKIRSVAITNLAATWKPKFLIKTILKGKQKKYPRTIYVTDKSKVLVEQWGLLDHSYNVLVFDPNGNLLFNKGGALSAVEVKNLTALIWSTISN
;
A
#
# COMPACT_ATOMS: atom_id res chain seq x y z
N MET A 1 -40.26 17.74 -14.27
CA MET A 1 -39.37 17.26 -13.16
C MET A 1 -38.01 16.99 -13.77
N ILE A 2 -37.09 17.96 -13.59
CA ILE A 2 -35.73 17.90 -14.17
C ILE A 2 -34.88 17.18 -13.12
N VAL A 3 -34.42 15.96 -13.41
CA VAL A 3 -33.45 15.23 -12.57
C VAL A 3 -32.06 15.76 -12.94
N LEU A 4 -31.49 16.58 -12.07
CA LEU A 4 -30.09 17.00 -12.20
C LEU A 4 -29.20 15.79 -11.82
N PHE A 5 -28.58 15.16 -12.82
CA PHE A 5 -27.46 14.24 -12.60
C PHE A 5 -26.22 15.08 -12.20
N VAL A 6 -25.91 15.11 -10.92
CA VAL A 6 -24.61 15.61 -10.47
C VAL A 6 -23.59 14.50 -10.78
N ALA A 7 -22.88 14.66 -11.87
CA ALA A 7 -21.70 13.84 -12.15
C ALA A 7 -20.63 14.23 -11.12
N SER A 8 -20.43 13.42 -10.08
CA SER A 8 -19.23 13.50 -9.23
C SER A 8 -18.03 13.17 -10.10
N SER A 9 -17.34 14.19 -10.57
CA SER A 9 -15.99 14.03 -11.12
C SER A 9 -15.11 13.54 -9.99
N LEU A 10 -14.61 12.31 -10.09
CA LEU A 10 -13.53 11.81 -9.26
C LEU A 10 -12.31 12.70 -9.51
N VAL A 11 -12.08 13.64 -8.61
CA VAL A 11 -10.85 14.44 -8.62
C VAL A 11 -9.74 13.47 -8.22
N LYS A 12 -8.85 13.17 -9.17
CA LYS A 12 -7.60 12.47 -8.86
C LYS A 12 -6.82 13.37 -7.92
N ALA A 13 -6.69 12.97 -6.66
CA ALA A 13 -5.87 13.67 -5.69
C ALA A 13 -4.45 13.08 -5.77
N ASP A 14 -3.49 13.86 -6.21
CA ASP A 14 -2.09 13.49 -6.04
C ASP A 14 -1.76 13.50 -4.55
N LEU A 15 -1.04 12.48 -4.08
CA LEU A 15 -0.64 12.38 -2.67
C LEU A 15 0.37 13.48 -2.32
N GLU A 16 0.09 14.21 -1.26
CA GLU A 16 0.97 15.24 -0.73
C GLU A 16 1.69 14.75 0.54
N LEU A 17 3.00 15.03 0.64
CA LEU A 17 3.77 14.72 1.85
C LEU A 17 3.25 15.53 3.04
N ASN A 18 3.29 14.92 4.22
CA ASN A 18 2.83 15.46 5.50
C ASN A 18 1.31 15.71 5.57
N GLN A 19 0.54 15.04 4.70
CA GLN A 19 -0.91 15.07 4.71
C GLN A 19 -1.50 13.66 4.77
N VAL A 20 -2.69 13.55 5.36
CA VAL A 20 -3.46 12.31 5.34
C VAL A 20 -4.07 12.13 3.95
N PRO A 21 -3.86 10.99 3.28
CA PRO A 21 -4.47 10.72 2.00
C PRO A 21 -5.99 10.75 2.02
N PRO A 22 -6.63 10.94 0.85
CA PRO A 22 -8.08 10.78 0.75
C PRO A 22 -8.53 9.42 1.29
N LEU A 23 -9.63 9.43 2.04
CA LEU A 23 -10.20 8.21 2.60
C LEU A 23 -10.56 7.24 1.47
N THR A 24 -9.99 6.05 1.51
CA THR A 24 -10.15 5.02 0.48
C THR A 24 -10.51 3.70 1.12
N GLN A 25 -11.48 3.00 0.53
CA GLN A 25 -11.92 1.69 0.98
C GLN A 25 -11.77 0.66 -0.13
N LEU A 26 -11.24 -0.51 0.23
CA LEU A 26 -11.24 -1.70 -0.62
C LEU A 26 -12.17 -2.74 0.02
N ALA A 27 -13.30 -3.03 -0.64
CA ALA A 27 -14.33 -3.93 -0.15
C ALA A 27 -15.07 -4.61 -1.31
N GLY A 28 -15.58 -5.80 -1.09
CA GLY A 28 -16.45 -6.51 -2.03
C GLY A 28 -15.84 -6.72 -3.41
N ASP A 29 -16.47 -6.15 -4.43
CA ASP A 29 -16.07 -6.34 -5.83
C ASP A 29 -14.79 -5.59 -6.20
N VAL A 30 -14.50 -4.48 -5.52
CA VAL A 30 -13.31 -3.66 -5.82
C VAL A 30 -12.05 -4.10 -5.08
N GLY A 31 -12.15 -4.97 -4.05
CA GLY A 31 -10.98 -5.46 -3.33
C GLY A 31 -11.28 -5.91 -1.91
N GLY A 32 -10.25 -5.84 -1.05
CA GLY A 32 -10.32 -6.17 0.37
C GLY A 32 -9.25 -7.16 0.82
N ARG A 33 -9.29 -7.53 2.10
CA ARG A 33 -8.36 -8.50 2.69
C ARG A 33 -8.58 -9.92 2.14
N LEU A 34 -7.62 -10.79 2.38
CA LEU A 34 -7.66 -12.18 1.88
C LEU A 34 -8.79 -13.03 2.49
N ASP A 35 -9.26 -12.66 3.67
CA ASP A 35 -10.42 -13.28 4.34
C ASP A 35 -11.78 -12.76 3.84
N GLY A 36 -11.76 -11.74 2.97
CA GLY A 36 -12.95 -11.13 2.39
C GLY A 36 -13.46 -9.90 3.15
N THR A 37 -12.85 -9.55 4.27
CA THR A 37 -13.21 -8.33 5.00
C THR A 37 -12.69 -7.07 4.28
N SER A 38 -13.34 -5.95 4.54
CA SER A 38 -12.90 -4.66 3.99
C SER A 38 -11.58 -4.21 4.58
N TRP A 39 -10.83 -3.44 3.80
CA TRP A 39 -9.71 -2.63 4.27
C TRP A 39 -10.02 -1.15 4.03
N ASN A 40 -9.60 -0.30 4.95
CA ASN A 40 -9.82 1.13 4.88
C ASN A 40 -8.53 1.88 5.18
N SER A 41 -8.26 2.96 4.46
CA SER A 41 -7.04 3.75 4.68
C SER A 41 -6.99 4.47 6.04
N SER A 42 -8.10 4.62 6.74
CA SER A 42 -8.10 5.08 8.14
C SER A 42 -7.36 4.15 9.10
N GLU A 43 -7.10 2.90 8.69
CA GLU A 43 -6.31 1.93 9.45
C GLU A 43 -4.80 2.22 9.42
N LEU A 44 -4.36 3.15 8.57
CA LEU A 44 -2.97 3.63 8.51
C LEU A 44 -2.65 4.64 9.63
N GLN A 45 -3.25 4.45 10.80
CA GLN A 45 -3.09 5.29 11.99
C GLN A 45 -2.70 4.44 13.20
N GLY A 46 -2.27 5.10 14.27
CA GLY A 46 -1.92 4.49 15.55
C GLY A 46 -0.45 4.08 15.69
N VAL A 47 0.16 3.59 14.62
CA VAL A 47 1.60 3.26 14.53
C VAL A 47 2.14 3.68 13.17
N VAL A 48 3.46 3.60 12.98
CA VAL A 48 4.07 3.79 11.66
C VAL A 48 3.61 2.67 10.71
N HIS A 49 3.17 3.02 9.50
CA HIS A 49 2.79 2.05 8.49
C HIS A 49 3.69 2.12 7.27
N ILE A 50 4.16 0.95 6.82
CA ILE A 50 4.79 0.78 5.51
C ILE A 50 3.74 0.14 4.61
N LEU A 51 3.35 0.83 3.54
CA LEU A 51 2.43 0.33 2.54
C LEU A 51 3.16 0.06 1.23
N MET A 52 3.05 -1.16 0.74
CA MET A 52 3.53 -1.58 -0.56
C MET A 52 2.35 -1.84 -1.49
N TYR A 53 2.22 -1.05 -2.56
CA TYR A 53 1.21 -1.26 -3.59
C TYR A 53 1.87 -1.83 -4.83
N VAL A 54 1.55 -3.08 -5.18
CA VAL A 54 2.39 -3.91 -6.04
C VAL A 54 1.60 -4.53 -7.19
N ASP A 55 2.07 -4.33 -8.42
CA ASP A 55 1.72 -5.18 -9.56
C ASP A 55 2.36 -6.58 -9.37
N PRO A 56 1.58 -7.68 -9.44
CA PRO A 56 2.10 -9.05 -9.33
C PRO A 56 3.26 -9.38 -10.30
N ASP A 57 3.35 -8.69 -11.42
CA ASP A 57 4.41 -8.88 -12.42
C ASP A 57 5.67 -8.04 -12.11
N LYS A 58 5.61 -7.16 -11.11
CA LYS A 58 6.70 -6.25 -10.70
C LYS A 58 7.28 -6.52 -9.30
N ILE A 59 6.95 -7.65 -8.68
CA ILE A 59 7.36 -8.01 -7.30
C ILE A 59 8.88 -7.89 -7.11
N ARG A 60 9.68 -8.26 -8.11
CA ARG A 60 11.15 -8.25 -8.01
C ARG A 60 11.79 -6.86 -8.07
N VAL A 61 11.05 -5.85 -8.49
CA VAL A 61 11.58 -4.49 -8.68
C VAL A 61 12.17 -3.92 -7.39
N ASN A 62 11.53 -4.20 -6.26
CA ASN A 62 11.93 -3.72 -4.93
C ASN A 62 12.17 -4.87 -3.90
N GLU A 63 12.57 -6.05 -4.36
CA GLU A 63 12.92 -7.17 -3.47
C GLU A 63 14.01 -6.78 -2.47
N HIS A 64 15.01 -6.02 -2.92
CA HIS A 64 16.08 -5.47 -2.07
C HIS A 64 15.55 -4.48 -1.00
N VAL A 65 14.44 -3.79 -1.25
CA VAL A 65 13.78 -2.92 -0.26
C VAL A 65 13.14 -3.78 0.83
N GLU A 66 12.39 -4.83 0.45
CA GLU A 66 11.78 -5.76 1.40
C GLU A 66 12.86 -6.42 2.28
N GLU A 67 13.99 -6.82 1.69
CA GLU A 67 15.13 -7.38 2.43
C GLU A 67 15.77 -6.37 3.39
N ALA A 68 15.96 -5.12 2.95
CA ALA A 68 16.51 -4.07 3.80
C ALA A 68 15.59 -3.79 5.00
N LEU A 69 14.29 -3.63 4.76
CA LEU A 69 13.30 -3.41 5.82
C LEU A 69 13.24 -4.58 6.81
N ALA A 70 13.36 -5.82 6.33
CA ALA A 70 13.39 -7.01 7.19
C ALA A 70 14.64 -7.08 8.08
N LYS A 71 15.79 -6.58 7.61
CA LYS A 71 17.05 -6.54 8.37
C LYS A 71 17.04 -5.54 9.51
N GLU A 72 16.23 -4.49 9.41
CA GLU A 72 16.15 -3.43 10.43
C GLU A 72 15.53 -3.90 11.75
N GLN A 73 14.76 -4.99 11.75
CA GLN A 73 14.13 -5.58 12.94
C GLN A 73 13.37 -4.56 13.80
N TYR A 74 12.59 -3.68 13.16
CA TYR A 74 11.80 -2.67 13.85
C TYR A 74 10.90 -3.26 14.95
N PRO A 75 10.71 -2.54 16.08
CA PRO A 75 9.78 -2.96 17.12
C PRO A 75 8.36 -3.16 16.58
N SER A 76 7.84 -4.37 16.72
CA SER A 76 6.58 -4.78 16.12
C SER A 76 5.35 -4.06 16.65
N GLU A 77 5.44 -3.46 17.83
CA GLU A 77 4.40 -2.64 18.43
C GLU A 77 4.37 -1.20 17.87
N LYS A 78 5.45 -0.76 17.22
CA LYS A 78 5.58 0.59 16.67
C LYS A 78 5.39 0.67 15.15
N ILE A 79 5.37 -0.47 14.46
CA ILE A 79 5.29 -0.52 13.00
C ILE A 79 4.41 -1.65 12.49
N ARG A 80 3.73 -1.41 11.38
CA ARG A 80 2.94 -2.40 10.62
C ARG A 80 3.22 -2.31 9.13
N SER A 81 3.14 -3.45 8.46
CA SER A 81 3.25 -3.53 7.01
C SER A 81 1.90 -3.87 6.39
N VAL A 82 1.56 -3.17 5.32
CA VAL A 82 0.38 -3.44 4.49
C VAL A 82 0.87 -3.70 3.06
N ALA A 83 0.52 -4.83 2.50
CA ALA A 83 0.84 -5.20 1.13
C ALA A 83 -0.46 -5.27 0.31
N ILE A 84 -0.67 -4.31 -0.56
CA ILE A 84 -1.83 -4.24 -1.45
C ILE A 84 -1.41 -4.68 -2.85
N THR A 85 -2.04 -5.73 -3.35
CA THR A 85 -1.77 -6.26 -4.68
C THR A 85 -2.76 -5.70 -5.69
N ASN A 86 -2.25 -5.02 -6.72
CA ASN A 86 -3.04 -4.54 -7.85
C ASN A 86 -3.40 -5.70 -8.79
N LEU A 87 -4.55 -6.32 -8.57
CA LEU A 87 -5.02 -7.44 -9.39
C LEU A 87 -5.52 -7.02 -10.78
N ALA A 88 -5.76 -5.72 -10.98
CA ALA A 88 -6.15 -5.20 -12.29
C ALA A 88 -4.95 -4.95 -13.22
N ALA A 89 -3.73 -4.92 -12.69
CA ALA A 89 -2.51 -4.72 -13.47
C ALA A 89 -1.98 -6.00 -14.15
N THR A 90 -2.53 -7.17 -13.82
CA THR A 90 -2.03 -8.45 -14.33
C THR A 90 -3.12 -9.26 -15.04
N TRP A 91 -2.72 -10.01 -16.08
CA TRP A 91 -3.56 -11.00 -16.75
C TRP A 91 -3.57 -12.36 -16.05
N LYS A 92 -2.70 -12.57 -15.05
CA LYS A 92 -2.62 -13.84 -14.32
C LYS A 92 -3.94 -14.18 -13.63
N PRO A 93 -4.32 -15.46 -13.58
CA PRO A 93 -5.56 -15.87 -12.91
C PRO A 93 -5.56 -15.43 -11.44
N LYS A 94 -6.60 -14.70 -11.04
CA LYS A 94 -6.73 -14.10 -9.69
C LYS A 94 -6.63 -15.15 -8.57
N PHE A 95 -7.09 -16.38 -8.81
CA PHE A 95 -7.02 -17.47 -7.83
C PHE A 95 -5.57 -17.90 -7.54
N LEU A 96 -4.69 -17.92 -8.56
CA LEU A 96 -3.27 -18.23 -8.37
C LEU A 96 -2.59 -17.19 -7.50
N ILE A 97 -2.83 -15.91 -7.79
CA ILE A 97 -2.27 -14.81 -6.99
C ILE A 97 -2.79 -14.89 -5.56
N LYS A 98 -4.10 -15.11 -5.37
CA LYS A 98 -4.68 -15.26 -4.04
C LYS A 98 -4.07 -16.44 -3.26
N THR A 99 -3.75 -17.54 -3.93
CA THR A 99 -3.05 -18.70 -3.31
C THR A 99 -1.63 -18.32 -2.86
N ILE A 100 -0.88 -17.59 -3.69
CA ILE A 100 0.46 -17.09 -3.35
C ILE A 100 0.39 -16.15 -2.15
N LEU A 101 -0.57 -15.21 -2.15
CA LEU A 101 -0.75 -14.25 -1.05
C LEU A 101 -1.12 -14.95 0.26
N LYS A 102 -1.96 -15.98 0.24
CA LYS A 102 -2.27 -16.82 1.41
C LYS A 102 -1.01 -17.51 1.95
N GLY A 103 -0.12 -17.98 1.08
CA GLY A 103 1.19 -18.51 1.47
C GLY A 103 2.07 -17.44 2.14
N LYS A 104 2.14 -16.24 1.55
CA LYS A 104 2.86 -15.10 2.14
C LYS A 104 2.27 -14.70 3.50
N GLN A 105 0.93 -14.67 3.64
CA GLN A 105 0.27 -14.36 4.91
C GLN A 105 0.65 -15.34 6.02
N LYS A 106 0.79 -16.63 5.71
CA LYS A 106 1.27 -17.64 6.69
C LYS A 106 2.72 -17.42 7.07
N LYS A 107 3.57 -17.06 6.11
CA LYS A 107 5.01 -16.80 6.32
C LYS A 107 5.26 -15.49 7.06
N TYR A 108 4.46 -14.46 6.78
CA TYR A 108 4.58 -13.12 7.34
C TYR A 108 3.26 -12.68 8.00
N PRO A 109 2.89 -13.26 9.16
CA PRO A 109 1.57 -13.09 9.77
C PRO A 109 1.29 -11.66 10.25
N ARG A 110 2.33 -10.84 10.39
CA ARG A 110 2.21 -9.43 10.82
C ARG A 110 1.91 -8.47 9.66
N THR A 111 2.06 -8.90 8.41
CA THR A 111 1.74 -8.11 7.23
C THR A 111 0.27 -8.27 6.89
N ILE A 112 -0.43 -7.15 6.70
CA ILE A 112 -1.81 -7.14 6.24
C ILE A 112 -1.79 -7.25 4.72
N TYR A 113 -2.34 -8.35 4.18
CA TYR A 113 -2.45 -8.55 2.73
C TYR A 113 -3.83 -8.17 2.25
N VAL A 114 -3.86 -7.27 1.26
CA VAL A 114 -5.06 -6.70 0.65
C VAL A 114 -4.98 -6.86 -0.86
N THR A 115 -6.09 -6.93 -1.52
CA THR A 115 -6.19 -6.92 -2.99
C THR A 115 -6.97 -5.69 -3.45
N ASP A 116 -6.47 -5.03 -4.49
CA ASP A 116 -7.18 -4.01 -5.25
C ASP A 116 -7.50 -4.61 -6.64
N LYS A 117 -8.78 -4.83 -6.92
CA LYS A 117 -9.23 -5.47 -8.16
C LYS A 117 -9.59 -4.47 -9.26
N SER A 118 -9.63 -3.19 -8.92
CA SER A 118 -10.18 -2.12 -9.77
C SER A 118 -9.29 -0.90 -9.87
N LYS A 119 -8.01 -0.99 -9.46
CA LYS A 119 -7.04 0.12 -9.46
C LYS A 119 -7.48 1.33 -8.64
N VAL A 120 -8.21 1.08 -7.55
CA VAL A 120 -8.79 2.17 -6.73
C VAL A 120 -7.71 3.12 -6.21
N LEU A 121 -6.56 2.58 -5.73
CA LEU A 121 -5.48 3.43 -5.24
C LEU A 121 -4.73 4.16 -6.37
N VAL A 122 -4.64 3.57 -7.56
CA VAL A 122 -4.11 4.29 -8.75
C VAL A 122 -4.99 5.49 -9.08
N GLU A 123 -6.32 5.31 -9.07
CA GLU A 123 -7.27 6.36 -9.45
C GLU A 123 -7.42 7.43 -8.37
N GLN A 124 -7.51 7.02 -7.09
CA GLN A 124 -7.77 7.95 -5.99
C GLN A 124 -6.50 8.59 -5.41
N TRP A 125 -5.38 7.87 -5.40
CA TRP A 125 -4.12 8.35 -4.80
C TRP A 125 -3.05 8.71 -5.83
N GLY A 126 -3.32 8.53 -7.12
CA GLY A 126 -2.36 8.80 -8.17
C GLY A 126 -1.15 7.86 -8.16
N LEU A 127 -1.25 6.67 -7.57
CA LEU A 127 -0.15 5.72 -7.55
C LEU A 127 0.22 5.26 -8.95
N LEU A 128 1.49 4.92 -9.13
CA LEU A 128 2.00 4.45 -10.41
C LEU A 128 1.44 3.06 -10.73
N ASP A 129 0.68 2.95 -11.83
CA ASP A 129 0.13 1.68 -12.32
C ASP A 129 1.24 0.81 -12.94
N HIS A 130 1.01 -0.50 -13.04
CA HIS A 130 1.97 -1.48 -13.55
C HIS A 130 3.37 -1.36 -12.92
N SER A 131 3.41 -1.08 -11.62
CA SER A 131 4.63 -0.74 -10.89
C SER A 131 4.66 -1.34 -9.48
N TYR A 132 5.68 -0.97 -8.75
CA TYR A 132 5.83 -1.20 -7.32
C TYR A 132 5.92 0.17 -6.63
N ASN A 133 4.96 0.48 -5.76
CA ASN A 133 4.96 1.73 -5.00
C ASN A 133 5.24 1.44 -3.53
N VAL A 134 6.11 2.24 -2.91
CA VAL A 134 6.43 2.19 -1.47
C VAL A 134 6.00 3.49 -0.84
N LEU A 135 5.20 3.40 0.23
CA LEU A 135 4.71 4.53 0.99
C LEU A 135 4.99 4.30 2.49
N VAL A 136 5.22 5.38 3.23
CA VAL A 136 5.34 5.36 4.69
C VAL A 136 4.41 6.40 5.29
N PHE A 137 3.72 6.03 6.35
CA PHE A 137 2.81 6.89 7.10
C PHE A 137 3.25 6.98 8.56
N ASP A 138 3.10 8.17 9.16
CA ASP A 138 3.29 8.37 10.59
C ASP A 138 2.09 7.82 11.40
N PRO A 139 2.15 7.81 12.75
CA PRO A 139 1.04 7.35 13.57
C PRO A 139 -0.25 8.18 13.44
N ASN A 140 -0.20 9.37 12.88
CA ASN A 140 -1.39 10.18 12.60
C ASN A 140 -1.99 9.89 11.21
N GLY A 141 -1.33 9.06 10.40
CA GLY A 141 -1.72 8.73 9.03
C GLY A 141 -1.21 9.71 7.98
N ASN A 142 -0.31 10.64 8.35
CA ASN A 142 0.30 11.54 7.38
C ASN A 142 1.33 10.79 6.54
N LEU A 143 1.34 11.04 5.24
CA LEU A 143 2.27 10.46 4.31
C LEU A 143 3.68 11.09 4.49
N LEU A 144 4.66 10.27 4.84
CA LEU A 144 6.06 10.71 5.02
C LEU A 144 6.94 10.40 3.82
N PHE A 145 6.59 9.36 3.06
CA PHE A 145 7.37 8.90 1.90
C PHE A 145 6.44 8.31 0.85
N ASN A 146 6.70 8.62 -0.42
CA ASN A 146 6.01 8.03 -1.57
C ASN A 146 6.98 7.89 -2.73
N LYS A 147 7.18 6.66 -3.21
CA LYS A 147 8.02 6.38 -4.38
C LYS A 147 7.42 5.24 -5.20
N GLY A 148 7.13 5.53 -6.46
CA GLY A 148 6.80 4.52 -7.47
C GLY A 148 8.04 4.10 -8.28
N GLY A 149 8.09 2.84 -8.68
CA GLY A 149 9.22 2.23 -9.38
C GLY A 149 10.32 1.71 -8.46
N ALA A 150 11.50 1.46 -9.03
CA ALA A 150 12.64 0.95 -8.29
C ALA A 150 13.23 2.02 -7.37
N LEU A 151 13.54 1.65 -6.12
CA LEU A 151 14.31 2.48 -5.22
C LEU A 151 15.80 2.23 -5.41
N SER A 152 16.59 3.31 -5.45
CA SER A 152 18.05 3.24 -5.40
C SER A 152 18.54 2.91 -3.99
N ALA A 153 19.79 2.48 -3.85
CA ALA A 153 20.39 2.20 -2.55
C ALA A 153 20.37 3.42 -1.59
N VAL A 154 20.49 4.62 -2.14
CA VAL A 154 20.40 5.87 -1.35
C VAL A 154 18.97 6.09 -0.86
N GLU A 155 17.97 5.88 -1.71
CA GLU A 155 16.55 5.99 -1.32
C GLU A 155 16.18 4.94 -0.26
N VAL A 156 16.67 3.71 -0.37
CA VAL A 156 16.47 2.67 0.66
C VAL A 156 17.09 3.09 2.00
N LYS A 157 18.32 3.61 1.99
CA LYS A 157 18.96 4.12 3.21
C LYS A 157 18.18 5.27 3.85
N ASN A 158 17.70 6.20 3.03
CA ASN A 158 16.90 7.32 3.52
C ASN A 158 15.55 6.85 4.07
N LEU A 159 14.93 5.87 3.42
CA LEU A 159 13.68 5.24 3.87
C LEU A 159 13.84 4.59 5.26
N THR A 160 14.88 3.78 5.46
CA THR A 160 15.11 3.11 6.75
C THR A 160 15.43 4.14 7.85
N ALA A 161 16.22 5.16 7.56
CA ALA A 161 16.51 6.25 8.50
C ALA A 161 15.24 7.05 8.87
N LEU A 162 14.38 7.35 7.89
CA LEU A 162 13.10 8.03 8.12
C LEU A 162 12.21 7.21 9.07
N ILE A 163 12.09 5.91 8.85
CA ILE A 163 11.29 5.04 9.70
C ILE A 163 11.84 5.04 11.13
N TRP A 164 13.16 4.87 11.31
CA TRP A 164 13.78 4.90 12.63
C TRP A 164 13.56 6.22 13.36
N SER A 165 13.72 7.36 12.68
CA SER A 165 13.46 8.67 13.29
C SER A 165 11.99 8.82 13.71
N THR A 166 11.05 8.29 12.92
CA THR A 166 9.62 8.40 13.21
C THR A 166 9.19 7.53 14.40
N ILE A 167 9.71 6.30 14.53
CA ILE A 167 9.36 5.41 15.65
C ILE A 167 10.08 5.76 16.96
N SER A 168 11.12 6.61 16.91
CA SER A 168 11.92 7.02 18.07
C SER A 168 11.38 8.27 18.76
N ASN A 169 10.50 9.01 18.09
CA ASN A 169 9.78 10.18 18.61
C ASN A 169 8.48 9.77 19.29
#